data_6e1f68841572227272bc402847c44800
#
_entry.id   6e1f68841572227272bc402847c44800
#
_cell.length_a   1.000
_cell.length_b   1.000
_cell.length_c   1.000
_cell.angle_alpha   90.00
_cell.angle_beta   90.00
_cell.angle_gamma   90.00
#
_symmetry.space_group_name_H-M   'P 1'
#
loop_
_entity.id
_entity.type
_entity.pdbx_description
1 polymer ?
#
loop_
_entity_poly.entity_id
_entity_poly.type
_entity_poly.pdbx_seq_one_letter_code
_entity_poly.pdbx_strand_id
1 'polypeptide(L)'
;MKIKSVVKSYMDSLLMIIGMVIGAIVGIIWGEGASVLTNIADVFLNLLFCIVVPLVFISIVNSIAGLGSGKTVGKLMLVMFSVFIITEILSAVISLGIIGAINPGAGATLPSTTEAVESESVSFNILAQLTVSDFNLLWSRSSLLAIVVFAVLSGLGLRAAGEKAASLRELVAGLSETIVKMVGYIMKLAPIGLGCYFASMVGQFGQQISGPMLKVTVVCWIFAPIYLLISQTLFSFLGDGITGIKRFWKNMISPALTALGTCSSAASVPANIQAGKKAGLSDDVNAVCMPMGCNLHKEGACLIVVLTMAYIGPMVGMNLLDPKTFLMIVACCIIGATVTGAIPSGGNVIVMLTVAMFNFPTATIPLIIMLHTLCDAPTTMLNVVGDLSSGIIIDKFMHV
;
A
#
# COMPACT_ATOMS: atom_id res chain seq x y z
N MET A 1 -5.56 -5.46 -30.30
CA MET A 1 -6.25 -4.72 -29.23
C MET A 1 -5.52 -4.73 -27.86
N LYS A 2 -4.63 -5.70 -27.58
CA LYS A 2 -3.93 -5.85 -26.28
C LYS A 2 -2.81 -4.83 -26.01
N ILE A 3 -2.04 -4.41 -27.01
CA ILE A 3 -0.87 -3.52 -26.80
C ILE A 3 -1.29 -2.10 -26.39
N LYS A 4 -2.34 -1.54 -26.98
CA LYS A 4 -2.83 -0.18 -26.64
C LYS A 4 -3.38 -0.08 -25.21
N SER A 5 -4.00 -1.14 -24.67
CA SER A 5 -4.49 -1.13 -23.28
C SER A 5 -3.34 -1.27 -22.28
N VAL A 6 -2.33 -2.05 -22.61
CA VAL A 6 -1.11 -2.20 -21.81
C VAL A 6 -0.36 -0.86 -21.78
N VAL A 7 -0.08 -0.24 -22.93
CA VAL A 7 0.58 1.07 -23.01
C VAL A 7 -0.19 2.15 -22.23
N LYS A 8 -1.52 2.15 -22.28
CA LYS A 8 -2.34 3.11 -21.52
C LYS A 8 -2.24 2.90 -20.01
N SER A 9 -2.11 1.66 -19.54
CA SER A 9 -1.97 1.34 -18.11
C SER A 9 -0.60 1.78 -17.55
N TYR A 10 0.45 1.73 -18.36
CA TYR A 10 1.78 2.24 -18.01
C TYR A 10 1.91 3.76 -18.11
N MET A 11 1.04 4.39 -18.90
CA MET A 11 1.21 5.80 -19.25
C MET A 11 1.26 6.70 -18.02
N ASP A 12 0.42 6.44 -17.02
CA ASP A 12 0.34 7.29 -15.81
C ASP A 12 1.62 7.13 -14.96
N SER A 13 2.11 5.90 -14.74
CA SER A 13 3.38 5.66 -14.03
C SER A 13 4.58 6.19 -14.80
N LEU A 14 4.59 6.01 -16.13
CA LEU A 14 5.65 6.52 -16.99
C LEU A 14 5.69 8.07 -16.97
N LEU A 15 4.53 8.72 -17.05
CA LEU A 15 4.44 10.17 -16.97
C LEU A 15 4.92 10.71 -15.62
N MET A 16 4.64 10.02 -14.51
CA MET A 16 5.17 10.39 -13.20
C MET A 16 6.71 10.30 -13.17
N ILE A 17 7.28 9.18 -13.66
CA ILE A 17 8.73 9.01 -13.75
C ILE A 17 9.36 10.12 -14.65
N ILE A 18 8.77 10.36 -15.82
CA ILE A 18 9.22 11.44 -16.72
C ILE A 18 9.14 12.79 -16.01
N GLY A 19 8.05 13.09 -15.33
CA GLY A 19 7.89 14.32 -14.56
C GLY A 19 8.98 14.48 -13.49
N MET A 20 9.26 13.43 -12.74
CA MET A 20 10.33 13.44 -11.73
C MET A 20 11.72 13.59 -12.34
N VAL A 21 12.01 12.93 -13.47
CA VAL A 21 13.31 13.06 -14.18
C VAL A 21 13.48 14.48 -14.72
N ILE A 22 12.46 15.03 -15.35
CA ILE A 22 12.49 16.45 -15.82
C ILE A 22 12.68 17.36 -14.61
N GLY A 23 11.94 17.16 -13.53
CA GLY A 23 12.09 17.91 -12.29
C GLY A 23 13.52 17.84 -11.74
N ALA A 24 14.12 16.65 -11.67
CA ALA A 24 15.50 16.48 -11.24
C ALA A 24 16.48 17.25 -12.12
N ILE A 25 16.33 17.21 -13.46
CA ILE A 25 17.15 17.98 -14.41
C ILE A 25 17.00 19.47 -14.16
N VAL A 26 15.76 19.95 -14.00
CA VAL A 26 15.48 21.37 -13.69
C VAL A 26 16.13 21.76 -12.37
N GLY A 27 16.05 20.93 -11.33
CA GLY A 27 16.69 21.15 -10.04
C GLY A 27 18.21 21.25 -10.15
N ILE A 28 18.85 20.36 -10.89
CA ILE A 28 20.31 20.40 -11.14
C ILE A 28 20.73 21.71 -11.85
N ILE A 29 19.94 22.16 -12.84
CA ILE A 29 20.26 23.33 -13.63
C ILE A 29 19.99 24.64 -12.86
N TRP A 30 18.86 24.71 -12.15
CA TRP A 30 18.39 25.92 -11.50
C TRP A 30 18.88 26.07 -10.05
N GLY A 31 19.34 24.96 -9.44
CA GLY A 31 19.83 24.97 -8.06
C GLY A 31 18.74 25.43 -7.07
N GLU A 32 19.13 26.21 -6.06
CA GLU A 32 18.23 26.70 -5.02
C GLU A 32 17.05 27.54 -5.55
N GLY A 33 17.15 28.14 -6.74
CA GLY A 33 16.06 28.87 -7.37
C GLY A 33 14.83 28.02 -7.67
N ALA A 34 15.01 26.71 -7.82
CA ALA A 34 13.92 25.76 -8.03
C ALA A 34 12.97 25.64 -6.84
N SER A 35 13.33 26.19 -5.67
CA SER A 35 12.47 26.22 -4.46
C SER A 35 11.12 26.93 -4.71
N VAL A 36 11.02 27.85 -5.64
CA VAL A 36 9.76 28.51 -6.05
C VAL A 36 8.72 27.49 -6.54
N LEU A 37 9.15 26.37 -7.12
CA LEU A 37 8.27 25.32 -7.62
C LEU A 37 7.57 24.52 -6.50
N THR A 38 8.04 24.64 -5.24
CA THR A 38 7.39 24.00 -4.07
C THR A 38 5.93 24.45 -3.94
N ASN A 39 5.61 25.72 -4.24
CA ASN A 39 4.23 26.20 -4.16
C ASN A 39 3.25 25.42 -5.08
N ILE A 40 3.72 24.97 -6.24
CA ILE A 40 2.92 24.15 -7.16
C ILE A 40 2.80 22.72 -6.62
N ALA A 41 3.89 22.19 -6.10
CA ALA A 41 3.91 20.88 -5.47
C ALA A 41 2.96 20.80 -4.26
N ASP A 42 2.92 21.85 -3.43
CA ASP A 42 2.06 21.92 -2.25
C ASP A 42 0.58 21.86 -2.60
N VAL A 43 0.16 22.45 -3.72
CA VAL A 43 -1.23 22.32 -4.19
C VAL A 43 -1.59 20.85 -4.43
N PHE A 44 -0.72 20.09 -5.11
CA PHE A 44 -0.93 18.67 -5.36
C PHE A 44 -0.94 17.86 -4.05
N LEU A 45 0.02 18.11 -3.15
CA LEU A 45 0.12 17.43 -1.87
C LEU A 45 -1.10 17.72 -0.99
N ASN A 46 -1.55 18.96 -0.93
CA ASN A 46 -2.73 19.34 -0.16
C ASN A 46 -4.01 18.67 -0.66
N LEU A 47 -4.18 18.52 -1.98
CA LEU A 47 -5.28 17.76 -2.56
C LEU A 47 -5.23 16.28 -2.14
N LEU A 48 -4.04 15.68 -2.14
CA LEU A 48 -3.85 14.31 -1.63
C LEU A 48 -4.20 14.22 -0.14
N PHE A 49 -3.74 15.15 0.66
CA PHE A 49 -4.04 15.18 2.10
C PHE A 49 -5.54 15.27 2.40
N CYS A 50 -6.27 16.10 1.65
CA CYS A 50 -7.71 16.28 1.87
C CYS A 50 -8.52 15.00 1.63
N ILE A 51 -8.06 14.14 0.70
CA ILE A 51 -8.84 12.96 0.31
C ILE A 51 -8.58 11.74 1.20
N VAL A 52 -7.47 11.73 1.98
CA VAL A 52 -7.04 10.54 2.74
C VAL A 52 -8.10 10.09 3.75
N VAL A 53 -8.60 11.00 4.56
CA VAL A 53 -9.55 10.69 5.64
C VAL A 53 -10.87 10.10 5.09
N PRO A 54 -11.57 10.75 4.13
CA PRO A 54 -12.79 10.18 3.56
C PRO A 54 -12.51 8.89 2.80
N LEU A 55 -11.37 8.77 2.12
CA LEU A 55 -10.98 7.57 1.41
C LEU A 55 -10.84 6.37 2.34
N VAL A 56 -10.05 6.51 3.42
CA VAL A 56 -9.82 5.45 4.41
C VAL A 56 -11.14 5.00 5.01
N PHE A 57 -11.96 5.95 5.50
CA PHE A 57 -13.22 5.64 6.14
C PHE A 57 -14.18 4.91 5.21
N ILE A 58 -14.49 5.50 4.06
CA ILE A 58 -15.50 4.96 3.12
C ILE A 58 -15.03 3.63 2.51
N SER A 59 -13.75 3.47 2.20
CA SER A 59 -13.24 2.21 1.62
C SER A 59 -13.38 1.05 2.59
N ILE A 60 -13.03 1.24 3.88
CA ILE A 60 -13.16 0.18 4.89
C ILE A 60 -14.64 -0.15 5.14
N VAL A 61 -15.49 0.88 5.32
CA VAL A 61 -16.94 0.66 5.52
C VAL A 61 -17.54 -0.10 4.35
N ASN A 62 -17.23 0.30 3.10
CA ASN A 62 -17.71 -0.36 1.91
C ASN A 62 -17.27 -1.82 1.81
N SER A 63 -15.98 -2.09 2.07
CA SER A 63 -15.43 -3.45 2.03
C SER A 63 -16.12 -4.37 3.03
N ILE A 64 -16.31 -3.92 4.29
CA ILE A 64 -16.91 -4.73 5.34
C ILE A 64 -18.44 -4.89 5.14
N ALA A 65 -19.13 -3.82 4.75
CA ALA A 65 -20.56 -3.85 4.51
C ALA A 65 -20.95 -4.72 3.30
N GLY A 66 -20.05 -4.85 2.32
CA GLY A 66 -20.24 -5.67 1.11
C GLY A 66 -20.08 -7.18 1.33
N LEU A 67 -19.65 -7.62 2.53
CA LEU A 67 -19.50 -9.05 2.83
C LEU A 67 -20.84 -9.78 2.83
N GLY A 68 -20.96 -10.87 2.06
CA GLY A 68 -22.19 -11.63 1.89
C GLY A 68 -22.75 -12.26 3.18
N SER A 69 -24.00 -12.72 3.11
CA SER A 69 -24.71 -13.40 4.22
C SER A 69 -24.84 -14.90 3.94
N GLY A 70 -24.66 -15.73 4.96
CA GLY A 70 -24.78 -17.19 4.90
C GLY A 70 -23.68 -17.88 5.70
N LYS A 71 -23.96 -19.07 6.26
CA LYS A 71 -22.97 -19.79 7.10
C LYS A 71 -21.71 -20.19 6.33
N THR A 72 -21.84 -20.66 5.08
CA THR A 72 -20.72 -21.05 4.22
C THR A 72 -19.89 -19.83 3.81
N VAL A 73 -20.55 -18.74 3.43
CA VAL A 73 -19.90 -17.47 3.11
C VAL A 73 -19.20 -16.90 4.34
N GLY A 74 -19.84 -17.00 5.51
CA GLY A 74 -19.23 -16.58 6.77
C GLY A 74 -17.95 -17.37 7.12
N LYS A 75 -17.95 -18.71 6.92
CA LYS A 75 -16.75 -19.56 7.10
C LYS A 75 -15.66 -19.12 6.11
N LEU A 76 -16.00 -18.98 4.83
CA LEU A 76 -15.06 -18.56 3.78
C LEU A 76 -14.43 -17.21 4.12
N MET A 77 -15.25 -16.23 4.52
CA MET A 77 -14.74 -14.91 4.91
C MET A 77 -13.79 -14.98 6.10
N LEU A 78 -14.17 -15.72 7.15
CA LEU A 78 -13.33 -15.86 8.34
C LEU A 78 -11.97 -16.51 7.98
N VAL A 79 -11.98 -17.60 7.22
CA VAL A 79 -10.76 -18.30 6.79
C VAL A 79 -9.92 -17.38 5.91
N MET A 80 -10.53 -16.70 4.92
CA MET A 80 -9.86 -15.78 4.02
C MET A 80 -9.18 -14.64 4.77
N PHE A 81 -9.89 -13.93 5.66
CA PHE A 81 -9.30 -12.85 6.45
C PHE A 81 -8.18 -13.36 7.35
N SER A 82 -8.35 -14.53 7.97
CA SER A 82 -7.30 -15.11 8.82
C SER A 82 -6.04 -15.40 8.02
N VAL A 83 -6.17 -16.00 6.84
CA VAL A 83 -5.02 -16.30 5.96
C VAL A 83 -4.36 -15.00 5.49
N PHE A 84 -5.12 -14.02 5.02
CA PHE A 84 -4.60 -12.74 4.54
C PHE A 84 -3.82 -12.00 5.64
N ILE A 85 -4.39 -11.86 6.83
CA ILE A 85 -3.72 -11.18 7.94
C ILE A 85 -2.45 -11.93 8.37
N ILE A 86 -2.47 -13.26 8.43
CA ILE A 86 -1.29 -14.05 8.81
C ILE A 86 -0.17 -13.88 7.78
N THR A 87 -0.46 -13.97 6.49
CA THR A 87 0.55 -13.81 5.44
C THR A 87 1.10 -12.38 5.37
N GLU A 88 0.27 -11.36 5.61
CA GLU A 88 0.70 -9.96 5.72
C GLU A 88 1.59 -9.73 6.95
N ILE A 89 1.25 -10.29 8.12
CA ILE A 89 2.11 -10.22 9.31
C ILE A 89 3.46 -10.89 9.02
N LEU A 90 3.47 -12.06 8.39
CA LEU A 90 4.69 -12.75 8.03
C LEU A 90 5.52 -11.92 7.03
N SER A 91 4.87 -11.32 6.04
CA SER A 91 5.52 -10.42 5.10
C SER A 91 6.17 -9.23 5.80
N ALA A 92 5.43 -8.56 6.69
CA ALA A 92 5.92 -7.42 7.44
C ALA A 92 7.11 -7.80 8.34
N VAL A 93 6.99 -8.88 9.11
CA VAL A 93 8.03 -9.34 10.06
C VAL A 93 9.29 -9.78 9.33
N ILE A 94 9.17 -10.58 8.28
CA ILE A 94 10.32 -11.08 7.50
C ILE A 94 11.01 -9.91 6.79
N SER A 95 10.24 -9.05 6.12
CA SER A 95 10.79 -7.89 5.40
C SER A 95 11.49 -6.93 6.38
N LEU A 96 10.85 -6.63 7.51
CA LEU A 96 11.40 -5.71 8.51
C LEU A 96 12.66 -6.28 9.17
N GLY A 97 12.67 -7.57 9.50
CA GLY A 97 13.85 -8.23 10.07
C GLY A 97 15.05 -8.19 9.13
N ILE A 98 14.84 -8.51 7.85
CA ILE A 98 15.94 -8.56 6.85
C ILE A 98 16.34 -7.14 6.42
N ILE A 99 15.40 -6.31 6.01
CA ILE A 99 15.69 -4.96 5.49
C ILE A 99 16.17 -4.03 6.62
N GLY A 100 15.60 -4.17 7.82
CA GLY A 100 16.05 -3.44 9.01
C GLY A 100 17.50 -3.79 9.38
N ALA A 101 17.90 -5.05 9.26
CA ALA A 101 19.30 -5.48 9.46
C ALA A 101 20.24 -4.96 8.37
N ILE A 102 19.81 -4.93 7.10
CA ILE A 102 20.59 -4.36 5.97
C ILE A 102 20.74 -2.84 6.13
N ASN A 103 19.75 -2.17 6.70
CA ASN A 103 19.70 -0.71 6.90
C ASN A 103 20.10 0.09 5.65
N PRO A 104 19.39 -0.08 4.51
CA PRO A 104 19.82 0.50 3.24
C PRO A 104 19.77 2.03 3.21
N GLY A 105 19.00 2.66 4.10
CA GLY A 105 18.90 4.11 4.26
C GLY A 105 19.98 4.72 5.16
N ALA A 106 20.92 3.93 5.67
CA ALA A 106 22.01 4.45 6.50
C ALA A 106 22.77 5.57 5.79
N GLY A 107 22.97 6.69 6.50
CA GLY A 107 23.63 7.88 5.96
C GLY A 107 22.73 8.82 5.15
N ALA A 108 21.44 8.50 5.04
CA ALA A 108 20.45 9.45 4.52
C ALA A 108 20.19 10.56 5.56
N THR A 109 20.13 11.79 5.10
CA THR A 109 19.88 12.98 5.96
C THR A 109 18.63 13.71 5.48
N LEU A 110 17.89 14.27 6.43
CA LEU A 110 16.79 15.18 6.10
C LEU A 110 17.33 16.48 5.53
N PRO A 111 16.61 17.09 4.60
CA PRO A 111 16.91 18.43 4.12
C PRO A 111 16.93 19.44 5.28
N SER A 112 17.96 20.30 5.32
CA SER A 112 18.25 21.25 6.43
C SER A 112 17.21 22.36 6.66
N THR A 113 16.20 22.49 5.78
CA THR A 113 15.09 23.44 5.91
C THR A 113 13.92 22.93 6.74
N THR A 114 13.99 21.71 7.20
CA THR A 114 12.99 21.17 8.13
C THR A 114 13.31 21.74 9.52
N GLU A 115 12.39 22.53 10.09
CA GLU A 115 12.42 22.83 11.53
C GLU A 115 12.68 21.51 12.24
N ALA A 116 13.73 21.47 13.05
CA ALA A 116 14.04 20.32 13.87
C ALA A 116 12.77 20.03 14.67
N VAL A 117 12.05 18.97 14.29
CA VAL A 117 11.05 18.39 15.16
C VAL A 117 11.88 17.94 16.36
N GLU A 118 11.86 18.75 17.43
CA GLU A 118 12.41 18.32 18.70
C GLU A 118 11.90 16.90 18.90
N SER A 119 12.82 15.98 19.06
CA SER A 119 12.52 14.60 19.41
C SER A 119 11.98 14.63 20.84
N GLU A 120 10.80 15.21 21.03
CA GLU A 120 10.00 14.83 22.17
C GLU A 120 9.93 13.31 22.05
N SER A 121 10.45 12.63 23.05
CA SER A 121 10.26 11.20 23.23
C SER A 121 8.75 10.98 23.25
N VAL A 122 8.18 10.85 22.03
CA VAL A 122 6.75 10.63 21.87
C VAL A 122 6.49 9.31 22.56
N SER A 123 5.96 9.40 23.76
CA SER A 123 5.42 8.28 24.49
C SER A 123 4.25 7.77 23.65
N PHE A 124 4.59 6.97 22.63
CA PHE A 124 3.64 6.50 21.63
C PHE A 124 2.76 5.45 22.30
N ASN A 125 1.61 5.89 22.79
CA ASN A 125 0.60 5.01 23.31
C ASN A 125 -0.35 4.62 22.17
N ILE A 126 -0.05 3.48 21.51
CA ILE A 126 -0.89 2.93 20.42
C ILE A 126 -2.35 2.83 20.86
N LEU A 127 -2.60 2.40 22.10
CA LEU A 127 -3.95 2.24 22.63
C LEU A 127 -4.71 3.57 22.70
N ALA A 128 -4.01 4.65 23.08
CA ALA A 128 -4.61 5.99 23.12
C ALA A 128 -4.96 6.54 21.73
N GLN A 129 -4.30 6.05 20.66
CA GLN A 129 -4.56 6.46 19.29
C GLN A 129 -5.68 5.66 18.61
N LEU A 130 -6.11 4.53 19.19
CA LEU A 130 -7.19 3.71 18.63
C LEU A 130 -8.57 4.37 18.76
N THR A 131 -8.72 5.34 19.62
CA THR A 131 -10.00 6.01 19.89
C THR A 131 -9.81 7.51 20.11
N VAL A 132 -10.85 8.28 19.86
CA VAL A 132 -10.95 9.70 20.17
C VAL A 132 -12.18 9.93 21.03
N SER A 133 -12.16 10.98 21.86
CA SER A 133 -13.26 11.28 22.78
C SER A 133 -14.45 11.97 22.12
N ASP A 134 -14.26 12.55 20.94
CA ASP A 134 -15.27 13.33 20.26
C ASP A 134 -15.29 13.02 18.75
N PHE A 135 -16.49 12.97 18.16
CA PHE A 135 -16.69 12.61 16.76
C PHE A 135 -16.03 13.59 15.78
N ASN A 136 -15.94 14.87 16.12
CA ASN A 136 -15.29 15.87 15.29
C ASN A 136 -13.77 15.66 15.20
N LEU A 137 -13.14 15.12 16.25
CA LEU A 137 -11.71 14.81 16.30
C LEU A 137 -11.35 13.61 15.39
N LEU A 138 -12.34 12.80 15.06
CA LEU A 138 -12.16 11.63 14.20
C LEU A 138 -11.69 12.04 12.80
N TRP A 139 -12.21 13.15 12.25
CA TRP A 139 -11.98 13.57 10.86
C TRP A 139 -10.65 14.33 10.70
N SER A 140 -9.61 13.86 11.37
CA SER A 140 -8.26 14.41 11.28
C SER A 140 -7.26 13.35 10.81
N ARG A 141 -6.25 13.75 10.06
CA ARG A 141 -5.13 12.88 9.68
C ARG A 141 -4.36 12.36 10.89
N SER A 142 -4.29 13.11 11.96
CA SER A 142 -3.68 12.68 13.23
C SER A 142 -4.46 11.56 13.92
N SER A 143 -5.72 11.33 13.54
CA SER A 143 -6.61 10.32 14.14
C SER A 143 -6.83 9.11 13.19
N LEU A 144 -5.93 8.84 12.25
CA LEU A 144 -6.14 7.78 11.24
C LEU A 144 -6.37 6.40 11.86
N LEU A 145 -5.71 6.05 12.96
CA LEU A 145 -5.96 4.79 13.65
C LEU A 145 -7.38 4.73 14.23
N ALA A 146 -7.85 5.81 14.84
CA ALA A 146 -9.22 5.91 15.34
C ALA A 146 -10.25 5.86 14.21
N ILE A 147 -9.97 6.49 13.06
CA ILE A 147 -10.80 6.40 11.85
C ILE A 147 -10.94 4.95 11.39
N VAL A 148 -9.82 4.19 11.35
CA VAL A 148 -9.84 2.78 10.95
C VAL A 148 -10.74 1.95 11.88
N VAL A 149 -10.56 2.09 13.21
CA VAL A 149 -11.39 1.38 14.20
C VAL A 149 -12.87 1.75 14.02
N PHE A 150 -13.18 3.04 13.89
CA PHE A 150 -14.55 3.51 13.72
C PHE A 150 -15.16 3.07 12.38
N ALA A 151 -14.37 3.02 11.30
CA ALA A 151 -14.80 2.51 10.00
C ALA A 151 -15.12 1.02 10.04
N VAL A 152 -14.30 0.21 10.74
CA VAL A 152 -14.59 -1.21 10.96
C VAL A 152 -15.91 -1.39 11.71
N LEU A 153 -16.11 -0.67 12.82
CA LEU A 153 -17.36 -0.72 13.59
C LEU A 153 -18.57 -0.27 12.75
N SER A 154 -18.40 0.80 11.96
CA SER A 154 -19.47 1.30 11.06
C SER A 154 -19.82 0.29 9.98
N GLY A 155 -18.83 -0.36 9.37
CA GLY A 155 -19.04 -1.41 8.38
C GLY A 155 -19.75 -2.64 8.96
N LEU A 156 -19.36 -3.07 10.16
CA LEU A 156 -20.00 -4.15 10.89
C LEU A 156 -21.43 -3.79 11.27
N GLY A 157 -21.68 -2.56 11.75
CA GLY A 157 -23.02 -2.05 12.07
C GLY A 157 -23.92 -2.01 10.84
N LEU A 158 -23.40 -1.49 9.71
CA LEU A 158 -24.11 -1.42 8.44
C LEU A 158 -24.48 -2.82 7.90
N ARG A 159 -23.56 -3.78 8.05
CA ARG A 159 -23.81 -5.18 7.70
C ARG A 159 -24.85 -5.81 8.60
N ALA A 160 -24.77 -5.60 9.92
CA ALA A 160 -25.71 -6.15 10.91
C ALA A 160 -27.14 -5.60 10.75
N ALA A 161 -27.29 -4.37 10.27
CA ALA A 161 -28.59 -3.74 9.99
C ALA A 161 -29.37 -4.41 8.84
N GLY A 162 -28.70 -5.24 8.03
CA GLY A 162 -29.32 -6.06 6.99
C GLY A 162 -30.10 -5.26 5.94
N GLU A 163 -31.28 -5.74 5.55
CA GLU A 163 -32.11 -5.09 4.54
C GLU A 163 -32.59 -3.68 4.92
N LYS A 164 -32.71 -3.37 6.21
CA LYS A 164 -33.09 -2.02 6.66
C LYS A 164 -32.06 -0.96 6.27
N ALA A 165 -30.82 -1.35 5.99
CA ALA A 165 -29.76 -0.46 5.60
C ALA A 165 -29.29 -0.64 4.13
N ALA A 166 -30.12 -1.29 3.28
CA ALA A 166 -29.77 -1.55 1.89
C ALA A 166 -29.41 -0.26 1.13
N SER A 167 -30.26 0.77 1.22
CA SER A 167 -30.02 2.07 0.58
C SER A 167 -28.76 2.76 1.08
N LEU A 168 -28.41 2.59 2.37
CA LEU A 168 -27.18 3.14 2.91
C LEU A 168 -25.94 2.38 2.40
N ARG A 169 -26.02 1.07 2.19
CA ARG A 169 -24.94 0.28 1.56
C ARG A 169 -24.70 0.74 0.11
N GLU A 170 -25.76 0.96 -0.66
CA GLU A 170 -25.65 1.49 -2.02
C GLU A 170 -25.03 2.90 -2.04
N LEU A 171 -25.43 3.76 -1.12
CA LEU A 171 -24.84 5.09 -0.96
C LEU A 171 -23.34 5.01 -0.66
N VAL A 172 -22.92 4.16 0.28
CA VAL A 172 -21.50 3.97 0.65
C VAL A 172 -20.71 3.42 -0.55
N ALA A 173 -21.27 2.48 -1.32
CA ALA A 173 -20.64 1.97 -2.53
C ALA A 173 -20.47 3.08 -3.59
N GLY A 174 -21.49 3.90 -3.80
CA GLY A 174 -21.43 5.06 -4.71
C GLY A 174 -20.41 6.11 -4.26
N LEU A 175 -20.34 6.40 -2.95
CA LEU A 175 -19.33 7.31 -2.38
C LEU A 175 -17.92 6.74 -2.55
N SER A 176 -17.70 5.44 -2.33
CA SER A 176 -16.42 4.78 -2.54
C SER A 176 -15.94 4.94 -3.98
N GLU A 177 -16.81 4.65 -4.96
CA GLU A 177 -16.49 4.84 -6.38
C GLU A 177 -16.18 6.31 -6.71
N THR A 178 -16.96 7.25 -6.16
CA THR A 178 -16.75 8.69 -6.35
C THR A 178 -15.38 9.12 -5.84
N ILE A 179 -14.98 8.69 -4.64
CA ILE A 179 -13.69 9.03 -4.04
C ILE A 179 -12.55 8.44 -4.88
N VAL A 180 -12.69 7.20 -5.37
CA VAL A 180 -11.70 6.57 -6.26
C VAL A 180 -11.52 7.39 -7.54
N LYS A 181 -12.61 7.92 -8.13
CA LYS A 181 -12.50 8.82 -9.31
C LYS A 181 -11.83 10.14 -8.95
N MET A 182 -12.13 10.72 -7.78
CA MET A 182 -11.46 11.93 -7.31
C MET A 182 -9.94 11.72 -7.16
N VAL A 183 -9.51 10.61 -6.54
CA VAL A 183 -8.10 10.23 -6.49
C VAL A 183 -7.51 10.16 -7.90
N GLY A 184 -8.22 9.53 -8.84
CA GLY A 184 -7.77 9.45 -10.24
C GLY A 184 -7.60 10.81 -10.91
N TYR A 185 -8.43 11.81 -10.58
CA TYR A 185 -8.25 13.18 -11.09
C TYR A 185 -7.05 13.89 -10.44
N ILE A 186 -6.86 13.73 -9.12
CA ILE A 186 -5.71 14.28 -8.40
C ILE A 186 -4.42 13.68 -8.95
N MET A 187 -4.39 12.38 -9.22
CA MET A 187 -3.22 11.67 -9.74
C MET A 187 -2.82 12.11 -11.17
N LYS A 188 -3.72 12.69 -11.95
CA LYS A 188 -3.34 13.31 -13.23
C LYS A 188 -2.45 14.53 -13.07
N LEU A 189 -2.50 15.17 -11.90
CA LEU A 189 -1.60 16.28 -11.55
C LEU A 189 -0.24 15.79 -11.03
N ALA A 190 -0.12 14.51 -10.67
CA ALA A 190 1.08 13.95 -10.06
C ALA A 190 2.36 14.17 -10.88
N PRO A 191 2.41 14.00 -12.22
CA PRO A 191 3.62 14.27 -13.00
C PRO A 191 4.14 15.70 -12.83
N ILE A 192 3.25 16.68 -12.75
CA ILE A 192 3.58 18.10 -12.56
C ILE A 192 3.94 18.35 -11.09
N GLY A 193 3.07 17.95 -10.15
CA GLY A 193 3.28 18.17 -8.72
C GLY A 193 4.56 17.53 -8.21
N LEU A 194 4.79 16.26 -8.56
CA LEU A 194 6.02 15.55 -8.20
C LEU A 194 7.23 16.10 -8.95
N GLY A 195 7.09 16.47 -10.23
CA GLY A 195 8.15 17.10 -11.00
C GLY A 195 8.63 18.42 -10.37
N CYS A 196 7.71 19.28 -9.99
CA CYS A 196 8.01 20.55 -9.31
C CYS A 196 8.68 20.31 -7.94
N TYR A 197 8.17 19.34 -7.20
CA TYR A 197 8.76 19.01 -5.90
C TYR A 197 10.17 18.44 -6.06
N PHE A 198 10.35 17.55 -7.03
CA PHE A 198 11.65 16.97 -7.35
C PHE A 198 12.66 18.04 -7.79
N ALA A 199 12.23 19.00 -8.59
CA ALA A 199 13.07 20.13 -8.98
C ALA A 199 13.55 20.92 -7.75
N SER A 200 12.62 21.24 -6.85
CA SER A 200 12.95 21.93 -5.60
C SER A 200 13.92 21.13 -4.73
N MET A 201 13.64 19.84 -4.51
CA MET A 201 14.45 18.96 -3.65
C MET A 201 15.86 18.73 -4.21
N VAL A 202 15.96 18.42 -5.50
CA VAL A 202 17.26 18.20 -6.15
C VAL A 202 18.07 19.50 -6.22
N GLY A 203 17.39 20.63 -6.44
CA GLY A 203 18.02 21.94 -6.46
C GLY A 203 18.63 22.34 -5.11
N GLN A 204 17.96 21.96 -4.01
CA GLN A 204 18.42 22.29 -2.65
C GLN A 204 19.40 21.24 -2.11
N PHE A 205 19.21 19.96 -2.41
CA PHE A 205 19.88 18.87 -1.68
C PHE A 205 20.60 17.83 -2.56
N GLY A 206 20.44 17.88 -3.90
CA GLY A 206 21.11 17.13 -4.94
C GLY A 206 21.64 15.73 -4.55
N GLN A 207 22.95 15.65 -4.31
CA GLN A 207 23.65 14.37 -4.10
C GLN A 207 23.31 13.65 -2.79
N GLN A 208 22.84 14.35 -1.76
CA GLN A 208 22.54 13.77 -0.45
C GLN A 208 21.32 12.82 -0.50
N ILE A 209 20.40 13.07 -1.45
CA ILE A 209 19.15 12.29 -1.57
C ILE A 209 19.34 11.06 -2.48
N SER A 210 20.11 11.19 -3.56
CA SER A 210 20.16 10.20 -4.63
C SER A 210 20.77 8.85 -4.25
N GLY A 211 21.86 8.85 -3.48
CA GLY A 211 22.58 7.63 -3.13
C GLY A 211 21.80 6.64 -2.25
N PRO A 212 21.27 7.05 -1.08
CA PRO A 212 20.46 6.21 -0.22
C PRO A 212 19.15 5.74 -0.89
N MET A 213 18.49 6.60 -1.65
CA MET A 213 17.28 6.26 -2.41
C MET A 213 17.54 5.11 -3.39
N LEU A 214 18.64 5.21 -4.16
CA LEU A 214 19.02 4.16 -5.09
C LEU A 214 19.29 2.83 -4.38
N LYS A 215 19.97 2.86 -3.22
CA LYS A 215 20.22 1.64 -2.42
C LYS A 215 18.93 0.98 -2.00
N VAL A 216 17.98 1.75 -1.44
CA VAL A 216 16.67 1.20 -1.01
C VAL A 216 15.89 0.64 -2.19
N THR A 217 15.91 1.32 -3.33
CA THR A 217 15.25 0.84 -4.56
C THR A 217 15.87 -0.46 -5.05
N VAL A 218 17.20 -0.56 -5.10
CA VAL A 218 17.90 -1.79 -5.50
C VAL A 218 17.58 -2.93 -4.52
N VAL A 219 17.55 -2.66 -3.21
CA VAL A 219 17.12 -3.64 -2.21
C VAL A 219 15.71 -4.13 -2.49
N CYS A 220 14.76 -3.25 -2.84
CA CYS A 220 13.41 -3.64 -3.22
C CYS A 220 13.39 -4.62 -4.40
N TRP A 221 14.07 -4.25 -5.49
CA TRP A 221 14.09 -5.05 -6.73
C TRP A 221 14.79 -6.40 -6.60
N ILE A 222 15.69 -6.54 -5.63
CA ILE A 222 16.34 -7.81 -5.30
C ILE A 222 15.50 -8.61 -4.30
N PHE A 223 15.02 -7.95 -3.25
CA PHE A 223 14.30 -8.61 -2.16
C PHE A 223 12.94 -9.16 -2.62
N ALA A 224 12.16 -8.38 -3.40
CA ALA A 224 10.81 -8.79 -3.80
C ALA A 224 10.78 -10.13 -4.57
N PRO A 225 11.62 -10.38 -5.59
CA PRO A 225 11.70 -11.68 -6.25
C PRO A 225 12.17 -12.82 -5.33
N ILE A 226 13.12 -12.56 -4.43
CA ILE A 226 13.61 -13.56 -3.47
C ILE A 226 12.49 -13.90 -2.48
N TYR A 227 11.81 -12.89 -1.95
CA TYR A 227 10.66 -13.07 -1.06
C TYR A 227 9.55 -13.86 -1.75
N LEU A 228 9.19 -13.52 -3.00
CA LEU A 228 8.22 -14.26 -3.80
C LEU A 228 8.60 -15.73 -3.91
N LEU A 229 9.86 -16.02 -4.27
CA LEU A 229 10.33 -17.40 -4.46
C LEU A 229 10.18 -18.21 -3.17
N ILE A 230 10.53 -17.66 -2.04
CA ILE A 230 10.55 -18.36 -0.75
C ILE A 230 9.13 -18.41 -0.16
N SER A 231 8.48 -17.26 0.02
CA SER A 231 7.21 -17.15 0.73
C SER A 231 6.07 -17.83 -0.03
N GLN A 232 5.94 -17.56 -1.33
CA GLN A 232 4.84 -18.11 -2.11
C GLN A 232 5.00 -19.62 -2.33
N THR A 233 6.24 -20.13 -2.39
CA THR A 233 6.50 -21.57 -2.39
C THR A 233 6.08 -22.20 -1.06
N LEU A 234 6.44 -21.58 0.06
CA LEU A 234 6.06 -22.05 1.40
C LEU A 234 4.54 -22.01 1.59
N PHE A 235 3.89 -20.91 1.24
CA PHE A 235 2.44 -20.75 1.38
C PHE A 235 1.68 -21.77 0.53
N SER A 236 2.10 -21.95 -0.72
CA SER A 236 1.53 -22.98 -1.59
C SER A 236 1.74 -24.39 -1.08
N PHE A 237 2.89 -24.67 -0.46
CA PHE A 237 3.16 -25.95 0.20
C PHE A 237 2.25 -26.17 1.42
N LEU A 238 2.04 -25.17 2.25
CA LEU A 238 1.12 -25.24 3.39
C LEU A 238 -0.32 -25.49 2.95
N GLY A 239 -0.70 -24.98 1.77
CA GLY A 239 -2.01 -25.20 1.19
C GLY A 239 -2.23 -26.65 0.71
N ASP A 240 -1.36 -27.16 -0.15
CA ASP A 240 -1.57 -28.48 -0.81
C ASP A 240 -0.25 -29.23 -1.07
N GLY A 241 0.73 -29.11 -0.16
CA GLY A 241 2.01 -29.79 -0.27
C GLY A 241 2.73 -29.51 -1.60
N ILE A 242 3.39 -30.53 -2.15
CA ILE A 242 4.11 -30.42 -3.44
C ILE A 242 3.15 -30.11 -4.60
N THR A 243 1.92 -30.57 -4.53
CA THR A 243 0.88 -30.28 -5.53
C THR A 243 0.56 -28.77 -5.52
N GLY A 244 0.42 -28.16 -4.35
CA GLY A 244 0.21 -26.72 -4.20
C GLY A 244 1.32 -25.90 -4.83
N ILE A 245 2.59 -26.29 -4.61
CA ILE A 245 3.74 -25.65 -5.27
C ILE A 245 3.60 -25.70 -6.79
N LYS A 246 3.30 -26.89 -7.34
CA LYS A 246 3.13 -27.05 -8.81
C LYS A 246 1.95 -26.24 -9.33
N ARG A 247 0.83 -26.21 -8.60
CA ARG A 247 -0.36 -25.42 -8.94
C ARG A 247 -0.04 -23.94 -8.99
N PHE A 248 0.70 -23.41 -8.03
CA PHE A 248 1.11 -22.02 -7.96
C PHE A 248 2.05 -21.64 -9.11
N TRP A 249 3.23 -22.26 -9.17
CA TRP A 249 4.29 -21.88 -10.13
C TRP A 249 3.87 -22.02 -11.59
N LYS A 250 3.04 -23.00 -11.91
CA LYS A 250 2.51 -23.19 -13.28
C LYS A 250 1.57 -22.05 -13.70
N ASN A 251 0.85 -21.43 -12.77
CA ASN A 251 -0.24 -20.52 -13.09
C ASN A 251 0.01 -19.06 -12.69
N MET A 252 1.03 -18.75 -11.85
CA MET A 252 1.31 -17.41 -11.36
C MET A 252 1.90 -16.46 -12.43
N ILE A 253 2.47 -16.97 -13.52
CA ILE A 253 3.22 -16.16 -14.49
C ILE A 253 2.35 -15.08 -15.14
N SER A 254 1.14 -15.43 -15.57
CA SER A 254 0.24 -14.47 -16.24
C SER A 254 -0.18 -13.31 -15.30
N PRO A 255 -0.69 -13.56 -14.09
CA PRO A 255 -0.99 -12.47 -13.16
C PRO A 255 0.26 -11.69 -12.73
N ALA A 256 1.41 -12.35 -12.52
CA ALA A 256 2.66 -11.68 -12.18
C ALA A 256 3.10 -10.68 -13.26
N LEU A 257 3.13 -11.09 -14.52
CA LEU A 257 3.49 -10.22 -15.64
C LEU A 257 2.46 -9.10 -15.85
N THR A 258 1.17 -9.37 -15.62
CA THR A 258 0.15 -8.33 -15.68
C THR A 258 0.37 -7.29 -14.58
N ALA A 259 0.66 -7.74 -13.36
CA ALA A 259 0.92 -6.86 -12.21
C ALA A 259 2.20 -6.04 -12.40
N LEU A 260 3.32 -6.69 -12.75
CA LEU A 260 4.57 -5.99 -13.09
C LEU A 260 4.36 -4.94 -14.18
N GLY A 261 3.53 -5.33 -15.14
CA GLY A 261 3.32 -4.54 -16.32
C GLY A 261 2.35 -3.39 -16.16
N THR A 262 1.43 -3.47 -15.26
CA THR A 262 0.38 -2.45 -15.10
C THR A 262 0.52 -1.65 -13.82
N CYS A 263 1.35 -2.08 -12.88
CA CYS A 263 1.42 -1.56 -11.52
C CYS A 263 -0.01 -1.43 -10.90
N SER A 264 -0.89 -2.38 -11.26
CA SER A 264 -2.31 -2.32 -10.87
C SER A 264 -2.84 -3.70 -10.47
N SER A 265 -3.12 -3.86 -9.18
CA SER A 265 -3.78 -5.07 -8.67
C SER A 265 -5.17 -5.24 -9.32
N ALA A 266 -5.92 -4.16 -9.50
CA ALA A 266 -7.25 -4.20 -10.14
C ALA A 266 -7.21 -4.68 -11.59
N ALA A 267 -6.22 -4.22 -12.38
CA ALA A 267 -6.04 -4.67 -13.76
C ALA A 267 -5.65 -6.17 -13.85
N SER A 268 -5.08 -6.71 -12.77
CA SER A 268 -4.63 -8.11 -12.70
C SER A 268 -5.72 -9.09 -12.25
N VAL A 269 -6.84 -8.63 -11.70
CA VAL A 269 -7.94 -9.49 -11.21
C VAL A 269 -8.41 -10.52 -12.24
N PRO A 270 -8.68 -10.16 -13.52
CA PRO A 270 -9.10 -11.16 -14.50
C PRO A 270 -8.05 -12.26 -14.76
N ALA A 271 -6.77 -11.88 -14.75
CA ALA A 271 -5.67 -12.84 -14.90
C ALA A 271 -5.55 -13.74 -13.67
N ASN A 272 -5.77 -13.18 -12.47
CA ASN A 272 -5.72 -13.91 -11.20
C ASN A 272 -6.88 -14.91 -11.08
N ILE A 273 -8.10 -14.52 -11.46
CA ILE A 273 -9.27 -15.43 -11.51
C ILE A 273 -9.00 -16.61 -12.47
N GLN A 274 -8.44 -16.34 -13.65
CA GLN A 274 -8.09 -17.39 -14.60
C GLN A 274 -6.97 -18.32 -14.06
N ALA A 275 -5.99 -17.74 -13.36
CA ALA A 275 -4.91 -18.50 -12.73
C ALA A 275 -5.46 -19.41 -11.62
N GLY A 276 -6.34 -18.91 -10.76
CA GLY A 276 -7.02 -19.67 -9.72
C GLY A 276 -7.84 -20.84 -10.30
N LYS A 277 -8.60 -20.60 -11.34
CA LYS A 277 -9.36 -21.66 -12.04
C LYS A 277 -8.44 -22.73 -12.64
N LYS A 278 -7.35 -22.35 -13.30
CA LYS A 278 -6.35 -23.29 -13.84
C LYS A 278 -5.57 -24.01 -12.75
N ALA A 279 -5.35 -23.35 -11.63
CA ALA A 279 -4.76 -23.94 -10.44
C ALA A 279 -5.71 -24.94 -9.74
N GLY A 280 -6.98 -24.98 -10.12
CA GLY A 280 -7.98 -25.91 -9.56
C GLY A 280 -8.54 -25.45 -8.21
N LEU A 281 -8.62 -24.13 -7.97
CA LEU A 281 -9.40 -23.61 -6.86
C LEU A 281 -10.88 -23.87 -7.09
N SER A 282 -11.63 -24.15 -6.02
CA SER A 282 -13.09 -24.25 -6.10
C SER A 282 -13.71 -22.95 -6.59
N ASP A 283 -14.86 -23.04 -7.27
CA ASP A 283 -15.51 -21.85 -7.87
C ASP A 283 -15.84 -20.80 -6.79
N ASP A 284 -16.30 -21.22 -5.62
CA ASP A 284 -16.64 -20.33 -4.49
C ASP A 284 -15.41 -19.57 -3.98
N VAL A 285 -14.30 -20.29 -3.74
CA VAL A 285 -13.05 -19.67 -3.28
C VAL A 285 -12.49 -18.75 -4.36
N ASN A 286 -12.43 -19.20 -5.61
CA ASN A 286 -11.87 -18.41 -6.69
C ASN A 286 -12.68 -17.13 -6.97
N ALA A 287 -14.01 -17.22 -6.98
CA ALA A 287 -14.89 -16.08 -7.25
C ALA A 287 -14.82 -15.00 -6.15
N VAL A 288 -14.53 -15.40 -4.92
CA VAL A 288 -14.47 -14.48 -3.77
C VAL A 288 -13.03 -14.04 -3.48
N CYS A 289 -12.09 -14.98 -3.33
CA CYS A 289 -10.74 -14.66 -2.85
C CYS A 289 -9.94 -13.84 -3.85
N MET A 290 -10.04 -14.09 -5.17
CA MET A 290 -9.25 -13.34 -6.13
C MET A 290 -9.65 -11.85 -6.23
N PRO A 291 -10.95 -11.48 -6.31
CA PRO A 291 -11.33 -10.06 -6.28
C PRO A 291 -11.15 -9.42 -4.90
N MET A 292 -11.40 -10.16 -3.81
CA MET A 292 -11.25 -9.62 -2.44
C MET A 292 -9.78 -9.46 -2.06
N GLY A 293 -8.90 -10.39 -2.47
CA GLY A 293 -7.47 -10.29 -2.26
C GLY A 293 -6.89 -9.04 -2.89
N CYS A 294 -7.31 -8.72 -4.11
CA CYS A 294 -6.94 -7.47 -4.78
C CYS A 294 -7.20 -6.21 -3.91
N ASN A 295 -8.21 -6.25 -3.03
CA ASN A 295 -8.56 -5.14 -2.16
C ASN A 295 -7.94 -5.21 -0.77
N LEU A 296 -7.79 -6.41 -0.21
CA LEU A 296 -7.57 -6.62 1.23
C LEU A 296 -6.29 -7.39 1.56
N HIS A 297 -5.61 -7.94 0.56
CA HIS A 297 -4.41 -8.75 0.76
C HIS A 297 -3.23 -8.20 -0.05
N LYS A 298 -2.24 -7.62 0.65
CA LYS A 298 -1.18 -6.86 -0.01
C LYS A 298 0.17 -7.02 0.68
N GLU A 299 0.81 -8.15 0.49
CA GLU A 299 2.17 -8.41 1.02
C GLU A 299 3.20 -7.39 0.51
N GLY A 300 3.08 -6.94 -0.74
CA GLY A 300 3.94 -5.90 -1.29
C GLY A 300 3.67 -4.52 -0.69
N ALA A 301 2.45 -4.25 -0.21
CA ALA A 301 2.18 -3.04 0.56
C ALA A 301 2.90 -3.08 1.92
N CYS A 302 2.99 -4.24 2.56
CA CYS A 302 3.82 -4.42 3.74
C CYS A 302 5.30 -4.15 3.44
N LEU A 303 5.81 -4.70 2.33
CA LEU A 303 7.20 -4.47 1.90
C LEU A 303 7.49 -2.99 1.68
N ILE A 304 6.61 -2.24 1.01
CA ILE A 304 6.86 -0.82 0.73
C ILE A 304 6.81 0.05 2.00
N VAL A 305 5.96 -0.28 2.98
CA VAL A 305 6.00 0.37 4.31
C VAL A 305 7.36 0.13 4.96
N VAL A 306 7.85 -1.11 4.97
CA VAL A 306 9.16 -1.46 5.56
C VAL A 306 10.29 -0.72 4.85
N LEU A 307 10.28 -0.63 3.52
CA LEU A 307 11.27 0.12 2.74
C LEU A 307 11.21 1.63 3.05
N THR A 308 10.01 2.17 3.21
CA THR A 308 9.82 3.56 3.63
C THR A 308 10.43 3.80 5.00
N MET A 309 10.17 2.92 5.95
CA MET A 309 10.76 3.01 7.28
C MET A 309 12.27 2.84 7.26
N ALA A 310 12.79 1.93 6.43
CA ALA A 310 14.23 1.73 6.27
C ALA A 310 14.93 2.93 5.60
N TYR A 311 14.20 3.74 4.84
CA TYR A 311 14.72 4.95 4.20
C TYR A 311 14.60 6.19 5.11
N ILE A 312 13.41 6.44 5.66
CA ILE A 312 13.14 7.66 6.45
C ILE A 312 13.53 7.49 7.91
N GLY A 313 13.36 6.30 8.49
CA GLY A 313 13.64 6.04 9.91
C GLY A 313 15.03 6.49 10.35
N PRO A 314 16.12 6.11 9.65
CA PRO A 314 17.46 6.58 9.97
C PRO A 314 17.63 8.11 9.92
N MET A 315 16.92 8.80 9.01
CA MET A 315 16.96 10.27 8.91
C MET A 315 16.41 10.98 10.14
N VAL A 316 15.48 10.33 10.86
CA VAL A 316 14.86 10.84 12.09
C VAL A 316 15.39 10.15 13.35
N GLY A 317 16.51 9.42 13.24
CA GLY A 317 17.15 8.74 14.36
C GLY A 317 16.37 7.53 14.92
N MET A 318 15.45 6.96 14.14
CA MET A 318 14.61 5.84 14.56
C MET A 318 15.36 4.50 14.42
N ASN A 319 15.32 3.68 15.46
CA ASN A 319 15.79 2.30 15.39
C ASN A 319 14.64 1.37 15.02
N LEU A 320 14.68 0.81 13.82
CA LEU A 320 13.62 -0.04 13.26
C LEU A 320 13.47 -1.39 14.00
N LEU A 321 14.53 -1.87 14.63
CA LEU A 321 14.55 -3.14 15.35
C LEU A 321 14.24 -2.99 16.85
N ASP A 322 14.01 -1.75 17.33
CA ASP A 322 13.44 -1.54 18.66
C ASP A 322 12.07 -2.21 18.76
N PRO A 323 11.78 -3.02 19.79
CA PRO A 323 10.55 -3.81 19.86
C PRO A 323 9.26 -3.00 19.70
N LYS A 324 9.22 -1.78 20.23
CA LYS A 324 8.05 -0.90 20.14
C LYS A 324 7.89 -0.37 18.70
N THR A 325 8.98 0.14 18.12
CA THR A 325 9.02 0.61 16.74
C THR A 325 8.68 -0.52 15.77
N PHE A 326 9.24 -1.72 15.99
CA PHE A 326 8.97 -2.91 15.20
C PHE A 326 7.47 -3.24 15.18
N LEU A 327 6.83 -3.30 16.35
CA LEU A 327 5.39 -3.59 16.46
C LEU A 327 4.54 -2.53 15.76
N MET A 328 4.93 -1.26 15.87
CA MET A 328 4.24 -0.15 15.17
C MET A 328 4.35 -0.27 13.65
N ILE A 329 5.52 -0.64 13.14
CA ILE A 329 5.72 -0.82 11.69
C ILE A 329 4.85 -1.99 11.20
N VAL A 330 4.80 -3.12 11.92
CA VAL A 330 3.93 -4.25 11.58
C VAL A 330 2.45 -3.83 11.58
N ALA A 331 2.01 -3.06 12.57
CA ALA A 331 0.64 -2.52 12.60
C ALA A 331 0.37 -1.60 11.41
N CYS A 332 1.31 -0.72 11.05
CA CYS A 332 1.21 0.15 9.88
C CYS A 332 1.11 -0.66 8.57
N CYS A 333 1.86 -1.75 8.45
CA CYS A 333 1.80 -2.64 7.30
C CYS A 333 0.39 -3.23 7.12
N ILE A 334 -0.19 -3.80 8.17
CA ILE A 334 -1.51 -4.44 8.11
C ILE A 334 -2.60 -3.42 7.79
N ILE A 335 -2.57 -2.26 8.48
CA ILE A 335 -3.53 -1.18 8.23
C ILE A 335 -3.38 -0.65 6.80
N GLY A 336 -2.14 -0.41 6.36
CA GLY A 336 -1.83 0.04 5.01
C GLY A 336 -2.33 -0.92 3.94
N ALA A 337 -2.09 -2.22 4.12
CA ALA A 337 -2.56 -3.26 3.23
C ALA A 337 -4.09 -3.26 3.09
N THR A 338 -4.80 -3.15 4.22
CA THR A 338 -6.28 -3.15 4.25
C THR A 338 -6.88 -1.87 3.65
N VAL A 339 -6.27 -0.72 3.92
CA VAL A 339 -6.82 0.60 3.56
C VAL A 339 -6.61 0.95 2.09
N THR A 340 -5.52 0.48 1.49
CA THR A 340 -5.18 0.83 0.10
C THR A 340 -6.20 0.37 -0.94
N GLY A 341 -6.98 -0.67 -0.68
CA GLY A 341 -7.96 -1.20 -1.63
C GLY A 341 -7.36 -1.47 -3.03
N ALA A 342 -8.18 -1.69 -4.03
CA ALA A 342 -7.76 -1.79 -5.44
C ALA A 342 -7.72 -0.42 -6.14
N ILE A 343 -7.30 0.62 -5.44
CA ILE A 343 -7.32 2.00 -5.92
C ILE A 343 -6.10 2.24 -6.81
N PRO A 344 -6.25 2.80 -8.01
CA PRO A 344 -5.13 3.26 -8.80
C PRO A 344 -4.27 4.23 -7.96
N SER A 345 -2.96 3.98 -7.90
CA SER A 345 -2.03 4.74 -7.06
C SER A 345 -2.29 4.62 -5.54
N GLY A 346 -2.83 3.48 -5.08
CA GLY A 346 -3.08 3.20 -3.66
C GLY A 346 -1.83 3.34 -2.78
N GLY A 347 -0.63 3.25 -3.35
CA GLY A 347 0.63 3.54 -2.68
C GLY A 347 0.65 4.90 -1.98
N ASN A 348 0.01 5.94 -2.54
CA ASN A 348 -0.03 7.26 -1.92
C ASN A 348 -0.85 7.29 -0.61
N VAL A 349 -1.83 6.41 -0.46
CA VAL A 349 -2.58 6.24 0.80
C VAL A 349 -1.65 5.70 1.88
N ILE A 350 -0.79 4.72 1.53
CA ILE A 350 0.23 4.18 2.45
C ILE A 350 1.22 5.27 2.84
N VAL A 351 1.65 6.13 1.91
CA VAL A 351 2.54 7.26 2.21
C VAL A 351 1.94 8.13 3.29
N MET A 352 0.68 8.56 3.09
CA MET A 352 0.01 9.45 4.04
C MET A 352 -0.23 8.77 5.38
N LEU A 353 -0.61 7.49 5.38
CA LEU A 353 -0.76 6.69 6.58
C LEU A 353 0.56 6.60 7.35
N THR A 354 1.66 6.27 6.67
CA THR A 354 2.99 6.14 7.28
C THR A 354 3.45 7.46 7.87
N VAL A 355 3.33 8.56 7.11
CA VAL A 355 3.69 9.90 7.60
C VAL A 355 2.89 10.29 8.82
N ALA A 356 1.58 10.03 8.83
CA ALA A 356 0.72 10.37 9.96
C ALA A 356 0.99 9.49 11.19
N MET A 357 1.15 8.16 10.98
CA MET A 357 1.39 7.23 12.11
C MET A 357 2.73 7.46 12.81
N PHE A 358 3.76 7.85 12.05
CA PHE A 358 5.12 8.06 12.60
C PHE A 358 5.46 9.53 12.78
N ASN A 359 4.49 10.43 12.56
CA ASN A 359 4.67 11.88 12.63
C ASN A 359 5.90 12.37 11.86
N PHE A 360 6.11 11.83 10.66
CA PHE A 360 7.23 12.24 9.82
C PHE A 360 7.07 13.67 9.33
N PRO A 361 8.17 14.42 9.18
CA PRO A 361 8.13 15.74 8.58
C PRO A 361 7.50 15.69 7.18
N THR A 362 6.67 16.67 6.84
CA THR A 362 6.00 16.73 5.53
C THR A 362 6.97 16.75 4.36
N ALA A 363 8.18 17.27 4.57
CA ALA A 363 9.28 17.23 3.61
C ALA A 363 9.70 15.81 3.17
N THR A 364 9.37 14.76 3.94
CA THR A 364 9.65 13.38 3.57
C THR A 364 8.67 12.81 2.56
N ILE A 365 7.49 13.40 2.44
CA ILE A 365 6.39 12.84 1.62
C ILE A 365 6.79 12.57 0.18
N PRO A 366 7.42 13.50 -0.54
CA PRO A 366 7.78 13.25 -1.94
C PRO A 366 8.90 12.25 -2.10
N LEU A 367 9.80 12.15 -1.12
CA LEU A 367 10.81 11.10 -1.08
C LEU A 367 10.14 9.72 -0.99
N ILE A 368 9.12 9.62 -0.13
CA ILE A 368 8.36 8.39 0.03
C ILE A 368 7.54 8.08 -1.23
N ILE A 369 6.87 9.08 -1.83
CA ILE A 369 6.11 8.91 -3.09
C ILE A 369 7.04 8.43 -4.21
N MET A 370 8.25 8.99 -4.31
CA MET A 370 9.24 8.54 -5.29
C MET A 370 9.64 7.10 -5.05
N LEU A 371 9.99 6.74 -3.82
CA LEU A 371 10.34 5.36 -3.46
C LEU A 371 9.21 4.40 -3.85
N HIS A 372 7.96 4.75 -3.53
CA HIS A 372 6.79 3.96 -3.91
C HIS A 372 6.68 3.81 -5.42
N THR A 373 6.87 4.89 -6.19
CA THR A 373 6.79 4.84 -7.66
C THR A 373 7.87 3.94 -8.26
N LEU A 374 9.10 4.00 -7.73
CA LEU A 374 10.21 3.16 -8.19
C LEU A 374 10.07 1.68 -7.82
N CYS A 375 9.36 1.39 -6.74
CA CYS A 375 9.15 0.05 -6.20
C CYS A 375 7.76 -0.53 -6.53
N ASP A 376 6.88 0.22 -7.21
CA ASP A 376 5.48 -0.17 -7.43
C ASP A 376 5.35 -1.50 -8.20
N ALA A 377 6.10 -1.67 -9.27
CA ALA A 377 6.03 -2.87 -10.09
C ALA A 377 6.31 -4.17 -9.30
N PRO A 378 7.45 -4.33 -8.60
CA PRO A 378 7.73 -5.55 -7.83
C PRO A 378 6.79 -5.72 -6.62
N THR A 379 6.35 -4.65 -5.97
CA THR A 379 5.42 -4.74 -4.83
C THR A 379 4.00 -5.09 -5.28
N THR A 380 3.52 -4.52 -6.37
CA THR A 380 2.22 -4.90 -6.95
C THR A 380 2.22 -6.35 -7.45
N MET A 381 3.33 -6.83 -7.99
CA MET A 381 3.47 -8.24 -8.34
C MET A 381 3.29 -9.15 -7.12
N LEU A 382 3.92 -8.82 -5.98
CA LEU A 382 3.76 -9.59 -4.74
C LEU A 382 2.30 -9.61 -4.27
N ASN A 383 1.61 -8.46 -4.29
CA ASN A 383 0.19 -8.38 -3.93
C ASN A 383 -0.64 -9.38 -4.74
N VAL A 384 -0.47 -9.36 -6.05
CA VAL A 384 -1.31 -10.13 -6.98
C VAL A 384 -1.02 -11.63 -6.92
N VAL A 385 0.25 -12.04 -6.87
CA VAL A 385 0.56 -13.47 -6.82
C VAL A 385 0.29 -14.08 -5.45
N GLY A 386 0.38 -13.26 -4.38
CA GLY A 386 0.02 -13.66 -3.02
C GLY A 386 -1.44 -14.10 -2.90
N ASP A 387 -2.34 -13.49 -3.65
CA ASP A 387 -3.75 -13.92 -3.69
C ASP A 387 -3.91 -15.37 -4.15
N LEU A 388 -3.12 -15.80 -5.15
CA LEU A 388 -3.20 -17.17 -5.68
C LEU A 388 -2.70 -18.20 -4.66
N SER A 389 -1.57 -17.95 -3.99
CA SER A 389 -1.04 -18.85 -2.97
C SER A 389 -1.94 -18.91 -1.73
N SER A 390 -2.46 -17.75 -1.30
CA SER A 390 -3.45 -17.68 -0.22
C SER A 390 -4.75 -18.38 -0.60
N GLY A 391 -5.20 -18.25 -1.86
CA GLY A 391 -6.34 -18.99 -2.38
C GLY A 391 -6.17 -20.52 -2.27
N ILE A 392 -4.97 -21.05 -2.52
CA ILE A 392 -4.66 -22.48 -2.35
C ILE A 392 -4.76 -22.90 -0.88
N ILE A 393 -4.33 -22.06 0.07
CA ILE A 393 -4.49 -22.33 1.51
C ILE A 393 -5.97 -22.30 1.90
N ILE A 394 -6.69 -21.28 1.47
CA ILE A 394 -8.12 -21.09 1.80
C ILE A 394 -8.94 -22.26 1.27
N ASP A 395 -8.69 -22.68 0.05
CA ASP A 395 -9.37 -23.80 -0.62
C ASP A 395 -9.26 -25.09 0.21
N LYS A 396 -8.07 -25.38 0.76
CA LYS A 396 -7.86 -26.50 1.68
C LYS A 396 -8.77 -26.42 2.91
N PHE A 397 -8.81 -25.27 3.60
CA PHE A 397 -9.60 -25.10 4.83
C PHE A 397 -11.12 -25.05 4.59
N MET A 398 -11.54 -24.80 3.37
CA MET A 398 -12.97 -24.83 3.02
C MET A 398 -13.47 -26.24 2.72
N HIS A 399 -12.60 -27.14 2.26
CA HIS A 399 -12.95 -28.50 1.81
C HIS A 399 -12.41 -29.61 2.72
N VAL A 400 -11.84 -29.24 3.86
CA VAL A 400 -11.59 -30.12 5.01
C VAL A 400 -12.71 -29.89 6.02
#